data_3443a7f54392d66b79f18b38d7e23a4d
#
_entry.id   3443a7f54392d66b79f18b38d7e23a4d
#
_cell.length_a   1.000
_cell.length_b   1.000
_cell.length_c   1.000
_cell.angle_alpha   90.00
_cell.angle_beta   90.00
_cell.angle_gamma   90.00
#
_symmetry.space_group_name_H-M   'P 1'
#
loop_
_entity.id
_entity.type
_entity.pdbx_description
1 polymer ?
#
loop_
_entity_poly.entity_id
_entity_poly.type
_entity_poly.pdbx_seq_one_letter_code
_entity_poly.pdbx_strand_id
1 'polypeptide(L)'
;MPMELIGKIKDISRSIAGETVVSLSIEDGAAAVPGLTKKYQSGTRLSIRIGQYRKKGSLDANAYHWGLCGKIADAMDSDSDSVHYDMMVRYGTILRGDDGRAALISVLPEVDLKRCNIYARRIGTGHVDGKEFFHYALIKQSREYDSKEMSVLIKGTVLEAKELDIETLTPAELEEMMEAMRLHEKK
;
A
#
# COMPACT_ATOMS: atom_id res chain seq x y z
N MET A 1 -21.34 4.10 -17.15
CA MET A 1 -20.34 3.71 -16.15
C MET A 1 -19.80 2.33 -16.46
N PRO A 2 -18.52 2.05 -16.26
CA PRO A 2 -18.01 0.68 -16.35
C PRO A 2 -18.66 -0.19 -15.28
N MET A 3 -18.93 -1.45 -15.62
CA MET A 3 -19.50 -2.44 -14.70
C MET A 3 -18.33 -3.31 -14.21
N GLU A 4 -18.15 -3.42 -12.90
CA GLU A 4 -17.20 -4.33 -12.27
C GLU A 4 -17.97 -5.56 -11.77
N LEU A 5 -17.49 -6.75 -12.11
CA LEU A 5 -18.12 -8.02 -11.76
C LEU A 5 -17.09 -8.92 -11.11
N ILE A 6 -17.51 -9.62 -10.07
CA ILE A 6 -16.68 -10.57 -9.32
C ILE A 6 -17.15 -11.97 -9.68
N GLY A 7 -16.21 -12.87 -9.96
CA GLY A 7 -16.54 -14.23 -10.33
C GLY A 7 -15.32 -15.12 -10.53
N LYS A 8 -15.56 -16.31 -11.02
CA LYS A 8 -14.52 -17.31 -11.30
C LYS A 8 -14.63 -17.73 -12.76
N ILE A 9 -13.49 -18.05 -13.38
CA ILE A 9 -13.47 -18.72 -14.67
C ILE A 9 -13.99 -20.15 -14.43
N LYS A 10 -15.08 -20.49 -15.15
CA LYS A 10 -15.71 -21.80 -15.05
C LYS A 10 -15.24 -22.73 -16.14
N ASP A 11 -15.01 -22.19 -17.33
CA ASP A 11 -14.57 -22.97 -18.49
C ASP A 11 -13.85 -22.07 -19.50
N ILE A 12 -12.91 -22.66 -20.23
CA ILE A 12 -12.25 -22.05 -21.39
C ILE A 12 -12.31 -23.08 -22.51
N SER A 13 -13.03 -22.76 -23.58
CA SER A 13 -13.23 -23.61 -24.72
C SER A 13 -12.94 -22.89 -26.03
N ARG A 14 -12.85 -23.65 -27.12
CA ARG A 14 -12.70 -23.10 -28.46
C ARG A 14 -13.95 -23.42 -29.26
N SER A 15 -14.57 -22.43 -29.85
CA SER A 15 -15.73 -22.62 -30.71
C SER A 15 -15.33 -23.30 -32.03
N ILE A 16 -16.29 -23.87 -32.74
CA ILE A 16 -16.08 -24.48 -34.08
C ILE A 16 -15.54 -23.42 -35.07
N ALA A 17 -15.90 -22.16 -34.87
CA ALA A 17 -15.40 -21.03 -35.66
C ALA A 17 -13.97 -20.59 -35.29
N GLY A 18 -13.31 -21.27 -34.33
CA GLY A 18 -11.95 -20.99 -33.90
C GLY A 18 -11.82 -19.90 -32.82
N GLU A 19 -12.93 -19.36 -32.34
CA GLU A 19 -12.94 -18.32 -31.30
C GLU A 19 -12.71 -18.92 -29.91
N THR A 20 -12.00 -18.22 -29.06
CA THR A 20 -11.87 -18.60 -27.65
C THR A 20 -13.08 -18.10 -26.85
N VAL A 21 -13.79 -19.02 -26.22
CA VAL A 21 -14.93 -18.73 -25.35
C VAL A 21 -14.50 -18.92 -23.90
N VAL A 22 -14.71 -17.89 -23.08
CA VAL A 22 -14.45 -17.92 -21.64
C VAL A 22 -15.77 -17.83 -20.91
N SER A 23 -16.13 -18.86 -20.17
CA SER A 23 -17.33 -18.90 -19.33
C SER A 23 -16.98 -18.44 -17.91
N LEU A 24 -17.72 -17.45 -17.43
CA LEU A 24 -17.54 -16.89 -16.09
C LEU A 24 -18.75 -17.21 -15.22
N SER A 25 -18.50 -17.65 -13.99
CA SER A 25 -19.52 -17.70 -12.94
C SER A 25 -19.41 -16.42 -12.12
N ILE A 26 -20.45 -15.61 -12.12
CA ILE A 26 -20.48 -14.29 -11.48
C ILE A 26 -21.16 -14.41 -10.12
N GLU A 27 -20.50 -13.91 -9.07
CA GLU A 27 -21.08 -13.79 -7.73
C GLU A 27 -22.13 -12.64 -7.80
N ASP A 28 -23.26 -12.79 -7.11
CA ASP A 28 -24.40 -11.84 -7.15
C ASP A 28 -24.91 -11.52 -8.56
N GLY A 29 -24.80 -12.48 -9.47
CA GLY A 29 -25.11 -12.32 -10.89
C GLY A 29 -26.52 -11.83 -11.19
N ALA A 30 -27.50 -12.08 -10.29
CA ALA A 30 -28.88 -11.63 -10.47
C ALA A 30 -28.99 -10.11 -10.65
N ALA A 31 -28.20 -9.32 -9.93
CA ALA A 31 -28.16 -7.86 -10.05
C ALA A 31 -27.47 -7.39 -11.35
N ALA A 32 -26.55 -8.19 -11.89
CA ALA A 32 -25.78 -7.85 -13.10
C ALA A 32 -26.52 -8.21 -14.40
N VAL A 33 -27.45 -9.18 -14.34
CA VAL A 33 -28.15 -9.72 -15.52
C VAL A 33 -28.82 -8.63 -16.40
N PRO A 34 -29.60 -7.66 -15.87
CA PRO A 34 -30.21 -6.67 -16.72
C PRO A 34 -29.22 -5.83 -17.51
N GLY A 35 -28.14 -5.43 -16.88
CA GLY A 35 -27.07 -4.65 -17.52
C GLY A 35 -26.30 -5.43 -18.58
N LEU A 36 -26.00 -6.71 -18.32
CA LEU A 36 -25.34 -7.62 -19.28
C LEU A 36 -26.25 -7.93 -20.45
N THR A 37 -27.55 -8.22 -20.20
CA THR A 37 -28.52 -8.50 -21.25
C THR A 37 -28.68 -7.32 -22.22
N LYS A 38 -28.76 -6.09 -21.69
CA LYS A 38 -28.80 -4.89 -22.51
C LYS A 38 -27.59 -4.75 -23.43
N LYS A 39 -26.38 -5.02 -22.90
CA LYS A 39 -25.14 -4.96 -23.69
C LYS A 39 -25.04 -6.08 -24.72
N TYR A 40 -25.53 -7.27 -24.40
CA TYR A 40 -25.60 -8.40 -25.31
C TYR A 40 -26.58 -8.10 -26.49
N GLN A 41 -27.76 -7.62 -26.19
CA GLN A 41 -28.77 -7.27 -27.21
C GLN A 41 -28.32 -6.14 -28.14
N SER A 42 -27.53 -5.20 -27.64
CA SER A 42 -26.97 -4.10 -28.44
C SER A 42 -25.81 -4.50 -29.34
N GLY A 43 -25.27 -5.71 -29.20
CA GLY A 43 -24.05 -6.17 -29.94
C GLY A 43 -22.81 -5.34 -29.67
N THR A 44 -22.78 -4.59 -28.56
CA THR A 44 -21.66 -3.68 -28.24
C THR A 44 -20.39 -4.46 -27.93
N ARG A 45 -19.27 -4.10 -28.57
CA ARG A 45 -17.96 -4.63 -28.21
C ARG A 45 -17.59 -4.17 -26.80
N LEU A 46 -17.16 -5.12 -25.96
CA LEU A 46 -16.77 -4.86 -24.59
C LEU A 46 -15.26 -4.99 -24.43
N SER A 47 -14.67 -4.12 -23.62
CA SER A 47 -13.31 -4.33 -23.09
C SER A 47 -13.44 -5.07 -21.76
N ILE A 48 -12.81 -6.24 -21.66
CA ILE A 48 -12.83 -7.08 -20.46
C ILE A 48 -11.42 -7.13 -19.90
N ARG A 49 -11.27 -6.76 -18.62
CA ARG A 49 -10.03 -6.90 -17.86
C ARG A 49 -10.26 -7.96 -16.80
N ILE A 50 -9.42 -8.98 -16.78
CA ILE A 50 -9.44 -10.05 -15.78
C ILE A 50 -8.22 -9.84 -14.88
N GLY A 51 -8.47 -9.63 -13.60
CA GLY A 51 -7.46 -9.48 -12.57
C GLY A 51 -7.80 -10.32 -11.36
N GLN A 52 -6.83 -10.57 -10.50
CA GLN A 52 -7.12 -11.26 -9.25
C GLN A 52 -8.07 -10.41 -8.39
N TYR A 53 -9.23 -10.99 -8.05
CA TYR A 53 -10.16 -10.35 -7.14
C TYR A 53 -9.52 -10.20 -5.76
N ARG A 54 -9.45 -8.98 -5.30
CA ARG A 54 -9.13 -8.66 -3.91
C ARG A 54 -10.43 -8.15 -3.28
N LYS A 55 -10.93 -8.87 -2.29
CA LYS A 55 -12.14 -8.45 -1.55
C LYS A 55 -11.95 -7.01 -1.07
N LYS A 56 -12.76 -6.08 -1.62
CA LYS A 56 -12.89 -4.73 -1.06
C LYS A 56 -13.55 -4.87 0.30
N GLY A 57 -12.79 -5.07 1.33
CA GLY A 57 -13.34 -5.30 2.67
C GLY A 57 -12.27 -5.58 3.71
N SER A 58 -11.05 -5.96 3.31
CA SER A 58 -9.91 -5.62 4.14
C SER A 58 -9.56 -4.17 3.79
N LEU A 59 -9.74 -3.25 4.70
CA LEU A 59 -9.06 -1.96 4.65
C LEU A 59 -7.62 -2.29 4.26
N ASP A 60 -7.23 -1.86 3.04
CA ASP A 60 -5.85 -2.03 2.60
C ASP A 60 -5.01 -1.26 3.61
N ALA A 61 -4.18 -1.96 4.35
CA ALA A 61 -3.36 -1.38 5.39
C ALA A 61 -2.54 -0.20 4.86
N ASN A 62 -2.10 -0.28 3.61
CA ASN A 62 -1.40 0.82 2.95
C ASN A 62 -2.35 1.99 2.65
N ALA A 63 -3.57 1.73 2.16
CA ALA A 63 -4.56 2.79 1.93
C ALA A 63 -4.99 3.46 3.24
N TYR A 64 -5.11 2.70 4.33
CA TYR A 64 -5.38 3.25 5.64
C TYR A 64 -4.26 4.17 6.14
N HIS A 65 -3.00 3.73 6.01
CA HIS A 65 -1.84 4.55 6.35
C HIS A 65 -1.85 5.87 5.59
N TRP A 66 -2.03 5.85 4.26
CA TRP A 66 -2.09 7.05 3.43
C TRP A 66 -3.29 7.94 3.77
N GLY A 67 -4.43 7.35 4.10
CA GLY A 67 -5.60 8.09 4.58
C GLY A 67 -5.34 8.85 5.88
N LEU A 68 -4.59 8.23 6.81
CA LEU A 68 -4.15 8.92 8.03
C LEU A 68 -3.12 10.01 7.74
N CYS A 69 -2.14 9.77 6.85
CA CYS A 69 -1.18 10.79 6.44
C CYS A 69 -1.89 12.02 5.86
N GLY A 70 -2.93 11.84 5.05
CA GLY A 70 -3.75 12.94 4.54
C GLY A 70 -4.43 13.73 5.65
N LYS A 71 -5.10 13.06 6.58
CA LYS A 71 -5.76 13.74 7.71
C LYS A 71 -4.77 14.50 8.62
N ILE A 72 -3.59 13.92 8.86
CA ILE A 72 -2.52 14.56 9.63
C ILE A 72 -2.00 15.78 8.87
N ALA A 73 -1.80 15.66 7.55
CA ALA A 73 -1.36 16.76 6.71
C ALA A 73 -2.34 17.94 6.74
N ASP A 74 -3.64 17.66 6.61
CA ASP A 74 -4.71 18.67 6.71
C ASP A 74 -4.68 19.39 8.08
N ALA A 75 -4.48 18.63 9.17
CA ALA A 75 -4.43 19.19 10.52
C ALA A 75 -3.17 20.04 10.78
N MET A 76 -2.07 19.74 10.07
CA MET A 76 -0.77 20.42 10.23
C MET A 76 -0.46 21.44 9.15
N ASP A 77 -1.40 21.74 8.25
CA ASP A 77 -1.19 22.60 7.07
C ASP A 77 0.04 22.18 6.25
N SER A 78 0.12 20.87 5.96
CA SER A 78 1.24 20.21 5.27
C SER A 78 0.72 19.37 4.09
N ASP A 79 1.58 18.61 3.46
CA ASP A 79 1.23 17.66 2.41
C ASP A 79 1.40 16.19 2.87
N SER A 80 0.61 15.30 2.28
CA SER A 80 0.58 13.89 2.66
C SER A 80 1.92 13.17 2.44
N ASP A 81 2.68 13.56 1.41
CA ASP A 81 3.99 12.97 1.11
C ASP A 81 5.01 13.34 2.18
N SER A 82 4.97 14.60 2.65
CA SER A 82 5.80 15.06 3.77
C SER A 82 5.49 14.32 5.06
N VAL A 83 4.21 14.14 5.39
CA VAL A 83 3.79 13.37 6.56
C VAL A 83 4.21 11.91 6.41
N HIS A 84 3.99 11.30 5.24
CA HIS A 84 4.44 9.93 4.97
C HIS A 84 5.95 9.80 5.18
N TYR A 85 6.75 10.74 4.65
CA TYR A 85 8.19 10.76 4.85
C TYR A 85 8.55 10.75 6.34
N ASP A 86 7.92 11.62 7.14
CA ASP A 86 8.18 11.72 8.57
C ASP A 86 7.78 10.44 9.31
N MET A 87 6.65 9.81 8.94
CA MET A 87 6.24 8.51 9.49
C MET A 87 7.24 7.42 9.16
N MET A 88 7.74 7.38 7.92
CA MET A 88 8.78 6.44 7.50
C MET A 88 10.07 6.64 8.29
N VAL A 89 10.52 7.87 8.48
CA VAL A 89 11.75 8.16 9.25
C VAL A 89 11.59 7.74 10.70
N ARG A 90 10.42 7.98 11.33
CA ARG A 90 10.18 7.67 12.75
C ARG A 90 9.92 6.18 13.00
N TYR A 91 9.06 5.56 12.21
CA TYR A 91 8.50 4.23 12.48
C TYR A 91 8.90 3.16 11.46
N GLY A 92 9.55 3.57 10.36
CA GLY A 92 9.94 2.66 9.31
C GLY A 92 11.01 1.65 9.72
N THR A 93 11.03 0.53 9.03
CA THR A 93 12.00 -0.56 9.25
C THR A 93 13.34 -0.24 8.60
N ILE A 94 14.42 -0.42 9.35
CA ILE A 94 15.77 -0.23 8.83
C ILE A 94 16.08 -1.28 7.76
N LEU A 95 16.57 -0.81 6.62
CA LEU A 95 17.05 -1.67 5.55
C LEU A 95 18.29 -2.44 6.02
N ARG A 96 18.32 -3.74 5.78
CA ARG A 96 19.44 -4.61 6.11
C ARG A 96 19.96 -5.30 4.85
N GLY A 97 21.28 -5.44 4.77
CA GLY A 97 21.92 -6.24 3.73
C GLY A 97 21.77 -7.75 3.99
N ASP A 98 22.28 -8.56 3.07
CA ASP A 98 22.23 -10.03 3.16
C ASP A 98 23.02 -10.57 4.39
N ASP A 99 23.97 -9.79 4.90
CA ASP A 99 24.72 -10.08 6.13
C ASP A 99 23.96 -9.71 7.42
N GLY A 100 22.71 -9.23 7.30
CA GLY A 100 21.85 -8.78 8.41
C GLY A 100 22.23 -7.42 9.01
N ARG A 101 23.30 -6.78 8.55
CA ARG A 101 23.72 -5.46 9.02
C ARG A 101 22.86 -4.36 8.44
N ALA A 102 22.67 -3.28 9.22
CA ALA A 102 21.98 -2.10 8.73
C ALA A 102 22.74 -1.48 7.55
N ALA A 103 22.01 -1.11 6.50
CA ALA A 103 22.56 -0.32 5.41
C ALA A 103 22.75 1.12 5.89
N LEU A 104 23.98 1.62 5.82
CA LEU A 104 24.34 2.95 6.31
C LEU A 104 24.81 3.83 5.16
N ILE A 105 24.52 5.13 5.28
CA ILE A 105 25.12 6.17 4.44
C ILE A 105 25.69 7.29 5.30
N SER A 106 26.71 7.95 4.78
CA SER A 106 27.29 9.14 5.38
C SER A 106 27.24 10.26 4.36
N VAL A 107 26.64 11.37 4.73
CA VAL A 107 26.44 12.52 3.84
C VAL A 107 26.94 13.79 4.52
N LEU A 108 27.28 14.79 3.72
CA LEU A 108 27.60 16.12 4.22
C LEU A 108 26.35 16.78 4.83
N PRO A 109 26.49 17.69 5.80
CA PRO A 109 25.35 18.30 6.50
C PRO A 109 24.36 19.04 5.58
N GLU A 110 24.83 19.56 4.43
CA GLU A 110 24.03 20.27 3.44
C GLU A 110 23.16 19.39 2.57
N VAL A 111 23.31 18.05 2.64
CA VAL A 111 22.52 17.11 1.84
C VAL A 111 21.15 16.90 2.46
N ASP A 112 20.11 17.32 1.75
CA ASP A 112 18.71 17.08 2.12
C ASP A 112 18.22 15.73 1.57
N LEU A 113 18.19 14.72 2.44
CA LEU A 113 17.76 13.37 2.08
C LEU A 113 16.26 13.30 1.71
N LYS A 114 15.43 14.21 2.24
CA LYS A 114 14.01 14.30 1.90
C LYS A 114 13.82 14.70 0.45
N ARG A 115 14.57 15.69 -0.02
CA ARG A 115 14.56 16.10 -1.44
C ARG A 115 15.09 15.01 -2.38
N CYS A 116 15.98 14.16 -1.87
CA CYS A 116 16.47 13.00 -2.61
C CYS A 116 15.51 11.80 -2.57
N ASN A 117 14.37 11.92 -1.89
CA ASN A 117 13.40 10.83 -1.65
C ASN A 117 14.06 9.59 -1.02
N ILE A 118 15.02 9.81 -0.10
CA ILE A 118 15.73 8.77 0.63
C ILE A 118 15.22 8.75 2.07
N TYR A 119 14.55 7.67 2.46
CA TYR A 119 14.14 7.47 3.85
C TYR A 119 15.35 6.99 4.66
N ALA A 120 15.75 7.78 5.65
CA ALA A 120 16.88 7.44 6.48
C ALA A 120 16.77 8.06 7.88
N ARG A 121 17.20 7.32 8.88
CA ARG A 121 17.20 7.76 10.28
C ARG A 121 18.61 8.13 10.68
N ARG A 122 18.78 9.36 11.19
CA ARG A 122 20.09 9.81 11.68
C ARG A 122 20.51 8.98 12.89
N ILE A 123 21.72 8.46 12.86
CA ILE A 123 22.30 7.62 13.92
C ILE A 123 23.51 8.26 14.58
N GLY A 124 24.11 9.29 13.97
CA GLY A 124 25.27 9.97 14.54
C GLY A 124 25.92 10.98 13.61
N THR A 125 27.05 11.48 14.04
CA THR A 125 27.95 12.38 13.32
C THR A 125 29.37 11.85 13.41
N GLY A 126 30.17 12.16 12.38
CA GLY A 126 31.60 11.87 12.36
C GLY A 126 32.37 12.95 11.62
N HIS A 127 33.70 12.91 11.74
CA HIS A 127 34.57 13.83 11.01
C HIS A 127 35.62 13.01 10.24
N VAL A 128 35.81 13.37 8.98
CA VAL A 128 36.84 12.81 8.10
C VAL A 128 37.55 13.98 7.43
N ASP A 129 38.86 14.04 7.56
CA ASP A 129 39.72 15.12 6.99
C ASP A 129 39.20 16.54 7.32
N GLY A 130 38.74 16.74 8.57
CA GLY A 130 38.23 18.01 9.05
C GLY A 130 36.83 18.37 8.58
N LYS A 131 36.16 17.54 7.79
CA LYS A 131 34.77 17.72 7.36
C LYS A 131 33.82 16.92 8.23
N GLU A 132 32.72 17.54 8.61
CA GLU A 132 31.64 16.87 9.33
C GLU A 132 30.77 16.06 8.38
N PHE A 133 30.36 14.86 8.84
CA PHE A 133 29.40 13.98 8.14
C PHE A 133 28.29 13.56 9.09
N PHE A 134 27.08 13.49 8.55
CA PHE A 134 25.96 12.87 9.25
C PHE A 134 25.80 11.42 8.80
N HIS A 135 25.70 10.52 9.77
CA HIS A 135 25.53 9.10 9.54
C HIS A 135 24.04 8.73 9.67
N TYR A 136 23.55 7.99 8.70
CA TYR A 136 22.16 7.56 8.66
C TYR A 136 22.07 6.05 8.42
N ALA A 137 21.07 5.44 9.07
CA ALA A 137 20.59 4.12 8.71
C ALA A 137 19.48 4.26 7.68
N LEU A 138 19.61 3.59 6.55
CA LEU A 138 18.60 3.59 5.50
C LEU A 138 17.35 2.84 5.96
N ILE A 139 16.20 3.30 5.51
CA ILE A 139 14.89 2.71 5.78
C ILE A 139 14.39 2.02 4.53
N LYS A 140 13.87 0.82 4.69
CA LYS A 140 13.27 0.02 3.64
C LYS A 140 12.02 0.73 3.08
N GLN A 141 11.80 0.64 1.78
CA GLN A 141 10.61 1.22 1.13
C GLN A 141 9.33 0.53 1.63
N SER A 142 8.28 1.30 1.93
CA SER A 142 7.01 0.75 2.47
C SER A 142 6.32 -0.25 1.55
N ARG A 143 6.53 -0.16 0.23
CA ARG A 143 6.03 -1.14 -0.76
C ARG A 143 6.63 -2.54 -0.61
N GLU A 144 7.75 -2.64 0.09
CA GLU A 144 8.49 -3.89 0.34
C GLU A 144 8.21 -4.45 1.74
N TYR A 145 7.35 -3.78 2.52
CA TYR A 145 7.02 -4.18 3.88
C TYR A 145 6.20 -5.46 3.90
N ASP A 146 6.58 -6.35 4.81
CA ASP A 146 5.71 -7.43 5.23
C ASP A 146 4.62 -6.92 6.18
N SER A 147 3.69 -7.80 6.57
CA SER A 147 2.57 -7.43 7.45
C SER A 147 3.02 -6.97 8.84
N LYS A 148 4.15 -7.46 9.34
CA LYS A 148 4.70 -7.02 10.63
C LYS A 148 5.27 -5.62 10.53
N GLU A 149 6.07 -5.35 9.52
CA GLU A 149 6.67 -4.05 9.25
C GLU A 149 5.59 -2.98 9.01
N MET A 150 4.58 -3.31 8.20
CA MET A 150 3.45 -2.43 7.95
C MET A 150 2.63 -2.18 9.24
N SER A 151 2.46 -3.18 10.09
CA SER A 151 1.78 -3.04 11.38
C SER A 151 2.50 -2.04 12.29
N VAL A 152 3.84 -2.04 12.32
CA VAL A 152 4.63 -1.07 13.09
C VAL A 152 4.43 0.35 12.56
N LEU A 153 4.52 0.54 11.24
CA LEU A 153 4.31 1.83 10.60
C LEU A 153 2.91 2.39 10.90
N ILE A 154 1.87 1.57 10.73
CA ILE A 154 0.49 2.00 10.98
C ILE A 154 0.26 2.35 12.44
N LYS A 155 0.76 1.54 13.37
CA LYS A 155 0.65 1.84 14.80
C LYS A 155 1.29 3.18 15.16
N GLY A 156 2.46 3.47 14.59
CA GLY A 156 3.11 4.77 14.75
C GLY A 156 2.27 5.91 14.17
N THR A 157 1.75 5.75 12.95
CA THR A 157 0.89 6.76 12.33
C THR A 157 -0.42 7.00 13.11
N VAL A 158 -1.00 5.94 13.69
CA VAL A 158 -2.18 6.04 14.57
C VAL A 158 -1.86 6.82 15.84
N LEU A 159 -0.68 6.64 16.42
CA LEU A 159 -0.25 7.42 17.58
C LEU A 159 -0.19 8.91 17.26
N GLU A 160 0.49 9.29 16.18
CA GLU A 160 0.58 10.69 15.74
C GLU A 160 -0.80 11.28 15.40
N ALA A 161 -1.67 10.51 14.75
CA ALA A 161 -3.04 10.94 14.47
C ALA A 161 -3.84 11.22 15.74
N LYS A 162 -3.72 10.37 16.76
CA LYS A 162 -4.40 10.54 18.05
C LYS A 162 -3.91 11.75 18.83
N GLU A 163 -2.63 12.10 18.73
CA GLU A 163 -2.08 13.32 19.34
C GLU A 163 -2.68 14.61 18.75
N LEU A 164 -3.24 14.51 17.54
CA LEU A 164 -3.93 15.59 16.83
C LEU A 164 -5.46 15.47 16.93
N ASP A 165 -5.99 14.64 17.83
CA ASP A 165 -7.43 14.37 17.98
C ASP A 165 -8.12 13.85 16.70
N ILE A 166 -7.34 13.23 15.80
CA ILE A 166 -7.88 12.65 14.56
C ILE A 166 -8.48 11.29 14.87
N GLU A 167 -9.72 11.08 14.41
CA GLU A 167 -10.41 9.80 14.53
C GLU A 167 -9.68 8.69 13.77
N THR A 168 -9.42 7.58 14.46
CA THR A 168 -8.73 6.41 13.94
C THR A 168 -9.60 5.17 14.11
N LEU A 169 -9.24 4.09 13.42
CA LEU A 169 -9.85 2.78 13.67
C LEU A 169 -9.66 2.38 15.14
N THR A 170 -10.64 1.64 15.64
CA THR A 170 -10.55 1.00 16.96
C THR A 170 -9.45 -0.07 16.98
N PRO A 171 -8.94 -0.45 18.16
CA PRO A 171 -7.95 -1.54 18.25
C PRO A 171 -8.42 -2.85 17.61
N ALA A 172 -9.70 -3.18 17.73
CA ALA A 172 -10.28 -4.39 17.14
C ALA A 172 -10.29 -4.34 15.61
N GLU A 173 -10.72 -3.22 15.03
CA GLU A 173 -10.69 -3.01 13.55
C GLU A 173 -9.27 -3.01 12.99
N LEU A 174 -8.30 -2.44 13.72
CA LEU A 174 -6.89 -2.48 13.36
C LEU A 174 -6.36 -3.92 13.35
N GLU A 175 -6.71 -4.71 14.34
CA GLU A 175 -6.29 -6.11 14.46
C GLU A 175 -6.89 -6.96 13.32
N GLU A 176 -8.17 -6.76 13.00
CA GLU A 176 -8.84 -7.41 11.87
C GLU A 176 -8.17 -7.07 10.54
N MET A 177 -7.85 -5.80 10.32
CA MET A 177 -7.14 -5.35 9.12
C MET A 177 -5.76 -6.00 9.00
N MET A 178 -4.99 -6.08 10.10
CA MET A 178 -3.67 -6.69 10.11
C MET A 178 -3.71 -8.20 9.92
N GLU A 179 -4.72 -8.87 10.47
CA GLU A 179 -4.90 -10.31 10.26
C GLU A 179 -5.25 -10.62 8.81
N ALA A 180 -6.13 -9.83 8.20
CA ALA A 180 -6.43 -9.94 6.77
C ALA A 180 -5.17 -9.81 5.90
N MET A 181 -4.28 -8.88 6.22
CA MET A 181 -3.02 -8.70 5.53
C MET A 181 -2.11 -9.93 5.66
N ARG A 182 -1.96 -10.50 6.88
CA ARG A 182 -1.15 -11.71 7.12
C ARG A 182 -1.65 -12.93 6.35
N LEU A 183 -2.96 -13.06 6.21
CA LEU A 183 -3.57 -14.16 5.45
C LEU A 183 -3.31 -14.05 3.96
N HIS A 184 -3.11 -12.85 3.44
CA HIS A 184 -2.77 -12.62 2.04
C HIS A 184 -1.30 -12.92 1.72
N GLU A 185 -0.38 -12.74 2.65
CA GLU A 185 1.05 -13.05 2.46
C GLU A 185 1.35 -14.55 2.40
N LYS A 186 0.49 -15.38 2.99
CA LYS A 186 0.68 -16.84 3.06
C LYS A 186 0.16 -17.60 1.84
N LYS A 187 -0.38 -16.91 0.83
CA LYS A 187 -0.90 -17.49 -0.41
C LYS A 187 -0.01 -17.17 -1.60
#